data_30e776d2d7322c1e4dc6ff6ddb079ab6
#
_entry.id   30e776d2d7322c1e4dc6ff6ddb079ab6
#
_cell.length_a   1.000
_cell.length_b   1.000
_cell.length_c   1.000
_cell.angle_alpha   90.00
_cell.angle_beta   90.00
_cell.angle_gamma   90.00
#
_symmetry.space_group_name_H-M   'P 1'
#
loop_
_entity.id
_entity.type
_entity.pdbx_description
1 polymer ?
#
loop_
_entity_poly.entity_id
_entity_poly.type
_entity_poly.pdbx_seq_one_letter_code
_entity_poly.pdbx_strand_id
1 'polypeptide(L)'
;MSTETANTTTITSLFAEAQLSTRCFIWLRWRLTPYRRIASVLPRRGRILDLGSGHGLLSLALSIDSDEREIIGVDHDPERVRLAEGAISRHTSASKPGFAVEDLEKSLATFESGSLAGIAMIDVLHYFGPEGQRALVEGAARALEPGGILAMRELDSEGGAAAVWNKAYENVSTRVGFTRSARKRLEFRSLSGWTKMLESAGFRVHSEPCGSPIFSDVLFIGRRSL
;
A
#
# COMPACT_ATOMS: atom_id res chain seq x y z
N MET A 1 -24.83 15.32 -5.11
CA MET A 1 -23.54 15.08 -5.82
C MET A 1 -22.49 14.98 -4.75
N SER A 2 -22.03 13.77 -4.53
CA SER A 2 -21.29 13.38 -3.33
C SER A 2 -19.87 13.94 -3.28
N THR A 3 -19.38 14.22 -2.08
CA THR A 3 -18.01 14.60 -1.71
C THR A 3 -16.91 13.71 -2.32
N GLU A 4 -17.24 12.51 -2.78
CA GLU A 4 -16.33 11.57 -3.45
C GLU A 4 -15.88 12.02 -4.85
N THR A 5 -16.78 12.62 -5.65
CA THR A 5 -16.49 13.03 -7.04
C THR A 5 -15.57 14.25 -7.09
N ALA A 6 -15.75 15.21 -6.17
CA ALA A 6 -14.88 16.38 -6.05
C ALA A 6 -13.43 16.00 -5.70
N ASN A 7 -13.26 14.99 -4.85
CA ASN A 7 -11.94 14.52 -4.42
C ASN A 7 -11.15 13.77 -5.51
N THR A 8 -11.82 12.98 -6.37
CA THR A 8 -11.13 12.21 -7.43
C THR A 8 -10.53 13.15 -8.48
N THR A 9 -11.26 14.19 -8.88
CA THR A 9 -10.77 15.19 -9.82
C THR A 9 -9.60 15.98 -9.23
N THR A 10 -9.65 16.30 -7.95
CA THR A 10 -8.58 17.00 -7.23
C THR A 10 -7.30 16.14 -7.16
N ILE A 11 -7.41 14.85 -6.81
CA ILE A 11 -6.25 13.96 -6.72
C ILE A 11 -5.57 13.78 -8.08
N THR A 12 -6.35 13.51 -9.14
CA THR A 12 -5.76 13.29 -10.47
C THR A 12 -5.13 14.56 -11.06
N SER A 13 -5.59 15.76 -10.68
CA SER A 13 -4.97 17.02 -11.11
C SER A 13 -3.58 17.23 -10.50
N LEU A 14 -3.27 16.63 -9.36
CA LEU A 14 -1.94 16.70 -8.78
C LEU A 14 -0.87 15.99 -9.65
N PHE A 15 -1.30 15.08 -10.52
CA PHE A 15 -0.44 14.33 -11.45
C PHE A 15 -0.49 14.88 -12.89
N ALA A 16 -0.76 16.17 -13.06
CA ALA A 16 -0.91 16.79 -14.39
C ALA A 16 0.32 16.64 -15.29
N GLU A 17 1.52 16.53 -14.73
CA GLU A 17 2.78 16.33 -15.46
C GLU A 17 3.02 14.87 -15.90
N ALA A 18 2.27 13.91 -15.35
CA ALA A 18 2.41 12.53 -15.75
C ALA A 18 1.81 12.29 -17.15
N GLN A 19 2.34 11.29 -17.85
CA GLN A 19 1.80 10.84 -19.13
C GLN A 19 0.32 10.45 -18.98
N LEU A 20 -0.46 10.58 -20.05
CA LEU A 20 -1.91 10.30 -20.02
C LEU A 20 -2.21 8.88 -19.54
N SER A 21 -1.43 7.88 -19.97
CA SER A 21 -1.56 6.49 -19.52
C SER A 21 -1.38 6.35 -18.00
N THR A 22 -0.38 7.01 -17.42
CA THR A 22 -0.12 7.03 -15.98
C THR A 22 -1.26 7.75 -15.24
N ARG A 23 -1.76 8.85 -15.78
CA ARG A 23 -2.92 9.57 -15.20
C ARG A 23 -4.18 8.71 -15.20
N CYS A 24 -4.46 7.99 -16.29
CA CYS A 24 -5.57 7.03 -16.37
C CYS A 24 -5.41 5.91 -15.34
N PHE A 25 -4.19 5.36 -15.19
CA PHE A 25 -3.89 4.35 -14.18
C PHE A 25 -4.12 4.88 -12.76
N ILE A 26 -3.61 6.05 -12.42
CA ILE A 26 -3.78 6.71 -11.12
C ILE A 26 -5.28 6.94 -10.82
N TRP A 27 -6.04 7.43 -11.82
CA TRP A 27 -7.47 7.63 -11.68
C TRP A 27 -8.20 6.33 -11.38
N LEU A 28 -7.92 5.26 -12.14
CA LEU A 28 -8.52 3.95 -11.95
C LEU A 28 -8.15 3.38 -10.57
N ARG A 29 -6.88 3.47 -10.19
CA ARG A 29 -6.37 3.00 -8.91
C ARG A 29 -7.03 3.72 -7.73
N TRP A 30 -7.18 5.05 -7.82
CA TRP A 30 -7.88 5.83 -6.81
C TRP A 30 -9.35 5.44 -6.64
N ARG A 31 -10.00 5.06 -7.73
CA ARG A 31 -11.42 4.64 -7.73
C ARG A 31 -11.62 3.22 -7.20
N LEU A 32 -10.70 2.31 -7.47
CA LEU A 32 -10.83 0.90 -7.13
C LEU A 32 -10.27 0.54 -5.76
N THR A 33 -9.28 1.30 -5.28
CA THR A 33 -8.66 1.06 -3.97
C THR A 33 -9.28 1.99 -2.93
N PRO A 34 -9.86 1.48 -1.83
CA PRO A 34 -10.51 2.30 -0.82
C PRO A 34 -9.48 2.96 0.12
N TYR A 35 -8.64 3.85 -0.41
CA TYR A 35 -7.54 4.49 0.34
C TYR A 35 -8.00 5.16 1.62
N ARG A 36 -9.21 5.75 1.65
CA ARG A 36 -9.76 6.36 2.88
C ARG A 36 -10.01 5.33 3.96
N ARG A 37 -10.53 4.14 3.58
CA ARG A 37 -10.73 3.05 4.54
C ARG A 37 -9.39 2.56 5.08
N ILE A 38 -8.39 2.38 4.21
CA ILE A 38 -7.03 1.99 4.60
C ILE A 38 -6.41 3.05 5.52
N ALA A 39 -6.53 4.33 5.19
CA ALA A 39 -6.02 5.42 6.02
C ALA A 39 -6.69 5.47 7.40
N SER A 40 -7.99 5.14 7.48
CA SER A 40 -8.78 5.19 8.73
C SER A 40 -8.41 4.11 9.75
N VAL A 41 -7.78 3.00 9.33
CA VAL A 41 -7.34 1.94 10.25
C VAL A 41 -5.94 2.19 10.82
N LEU A 42 -5.15 3.04 10.16
CA LEU A 42 -3.83 3.43 10.63
C LEU A 42 -3.92 4.53 11.70
N PRO A 43 -2.96 4.58 12.65
CA PRO A 43 -2.92 5.61 13.67
C PRO A 43 -2.99 7.02 13.06
N ARG A 44 -3.72 7.94 13.71
CA ARG A 44 -3.86 9.33 13.25
C ARG A 44 -2.65 10.21 13.59
N ARG A 45 -1.67 9.70 14.33
CA ARG A 45 -0.45 10.40 14.76
C ARG A 45 0.74 9.44 14.79
N GLY A 46 1.94 10.00 14.80
CA GLY A 46 3.20 9.25 14.81
C GLY A 46 3.70 8.91 13.40
N ARG A 47 4.76 8.12 13.36
CA ARG A 47 5.45 7.76 12.10
C ARG A 47 4.74 6.62 11.41
N ILE A 48 4.33 6.85 10.15
CA ILE A 48 3.65 5.87 9.29
C ILE A 48 4.52 5.59 8.07
N LEU A 49 4.84 4.32 7.86
CA LEU A 49 5.56 3.86 6.68
C LEU A 49 4.57 3.33 5.63
N ASP A 50 4.59 3.90 4.43
CA ASP A 50 3.90 3.41 3.24
C ASP A 50 4.91 2.62 2.39
N LEU A 51 5.00 1.31 2.62
CA LEU A 51 5.99 0.42 2.02
C LEU A 51 5.47 -0.10 0.68
N GLY A 52 6.15 0.27 -0.42
CA GLY A 52 5.65 0.10 -1.78
C GLY A 52 4.67 1.21 -2.18
N SER A 53 5.01 2.46 -1.82
CA SER A 53 4.11 3.63 -1.96
C SER A 53 3.70 3.94 -3.41
N GLY A 54 4.45 3.45 -4.39
CA GLY A 54 4.20 3.70 -5.80
C GLY A 54 4.10 5.20 -6.11
N HIS A 55 2.97 5.63 -6.65
CA HIS A 55 2.69 7.05 -6.94
C HIS A 55 2.26 7.86 -5.70
N GLY A 56 2.38 7.33 -4.47
CA GLY A 56 2.08 8.04 -3.23
C GLY A 56 0.59 8.26 -2.95
N LEU A 57 -0.30 7.46 -3.54
CA LEU A 57 -1.75 7.66 -3.38
C LEU A 57 -2.24 7.42 -1.96
N LEU A 58 -1.73 6.39 -1.29
CA LEU A 58 -2.04 6.16 0.13
C LEU A 58 -1.40 7.23 1.00
N SER A 59 -0.13 7.56 0.77
CA SER A 59 0.57 8.63 1.50
C SER A 59 -0.19 9.95 1.42
N LEU A 60 -0.76 10.28 0.25
CA LEU A 60 -1.61 11.45 0.07
C LEU A 60 -2.92 11.34 0.86
N ALA A 61 -3.58 10.16 0.83
CA ALA A 61 -4.80 9.93 1.63
C ALA A 61 -4.54 10.05 3.14
N LEU A 62 -3.40 9.55 3.60
CA LEU A 62 -2.96 9.66 5.00
C LEU A 62 -2.75 11.12 5.43
N SER A 63 -2.12 11.93 4.55
CA SER A 63 -1.87 13.36 4.83
C SER A 63 -3.15 14.21 4.84
N ILE A 64 -4.17 13.80 4.07
CA ILE A 64 -5.49 14.44 4.08
C ILE A 64 -6.28 14.07 5.35
N ASP A 65 -6.11 12.83 5.85
CA ASP A 65 -6.87 12.34 7.01
C ASP A 65 -6.35 12.89 8.34
N SER A 66 -5.05 13.17 8.47
CA SER A 66 -4.46 13.77 9.67
C SER A 66 -3.14 14.48 9.36
N ASP A 67 -2.95 15.65 9.95
CA ASP A 67 -1.72 16.44 9.91
C ASP A 67 -0.73 16.09 11.04
N GLU A 68 -1.11 15.23 11.99
CA GLU A 68 -0.26 14.76 13.09
C GLU A 68 0.59 13.52 12.69
N ARG A 69 0.52 13.05 11.44
CA ARG A 69 1.32 11.94 10.92
C ARG A 69 2.63 12.42 10.33
N GLU A 70 3.72 11.75 10.66
CA GLU A 70 4.97 11.77 9.90
C GLU A 70 4.92 10.60 8.90
N ILE A 71 4.73 10.88 7.61
CA ILE A 71 4.50 9.87 6.59
C ILE A 71 5.76 9.69 5.77
N ILE A 72 6.21 8.44 5.64
CA ILE A 72 7.37 8.05 4.84
C ILE A 72 6.91 7.04 3.80
N GLY A 73 6.98 7.41 2.52
CA GLY A 73 6.72 6.52 1.39
C GLY A 73 8.01 5.96 0.84
N VAL A 74 8.05 4.66 0.59
CA VAL A 74 9.20 3.98 -0.02
C VAL A 74 8.75 3.18 -1.22
N ASP A 75 9.42 3.34 -2.35
CA ASP A 75 9.24 2.50 -3.54
C ASP A 75 10.58 2.31 -4.24
N HIS A 76 10.74 1.21 -4.97
CA HIS A 76 11.96 0.90 -5.73
C HIS A 76 12.01 1.62 -7.09
N ASP A 77 10.89 2.16 -7.57
CA ASP A 77 10.80 2.82 -8.88
C ASP A 77 11.00 4.34 -8.75
N PRO A 78 12.13 4.89 -9.22
CA PRO A 78 12.44 6.31 -9.08
C PRO A 78 11.44 7.22 -9.82
N GLU A 79 10.83 6.76 -10.91
CA GLU A 79 9.87 7.57 -11.65
C GLU A 79 8.55 7.71 -10.88
N ARG A 80 8.11 6.64 -10.19
CA ARG A 80 6.93 6.70 -9.33
C ARG A 80 7.16 7.62 -8.14
N VAL A 81 8.32 7.51 -7.49
CA VAL A 81 8.71 8.39 -6.38
C VAL A 81 8.75 9.85 -6.84
N ARG A 82 9.38 10.15 -7.98
CA ARG A 82 9.41 11.49 -8.54
C ARG A 82 8.01 12.07 -8.79
N LEU A 83 7.08 11.26 -9.30
CA LEU A 83 5.69 11.67 -9.52
C LEU A 83 4.94 11.88 -8.20
N ALA A 84 5.19 11.04 -7.18
CA ALA A 84 4.64 11.20 -5.84
C ALA A 84 5.09 12.51 -5.19
N GLU A 85 6.38 12.83 -5.21
CA GLU A 85 6.95 14.08 -4.72
C GLU A 85 6.34 15.30 -5.43
N GLY A 86 6.23 15.24 -6.77
CA GLY A 86 5.59 16.28 -7.56
C GLY A 86 4.11 16.49 -7.19
N ALA A 87 3.36 15.42 -6.93
CA ALA A 87 1.97 15.52 -6.51
C ALA A 87 1.85 16.14 -5.10
N ILE A 88 2.69 15.71 -4.14
CA ILE A 88 2.70 16.25 -2.78
C ILE A 88 3.11 17.73 -2.75
N SER A 89 4.06 18.15 -3.59
CA SER A 89 4.45 19.56 -3.66
C SER A 89 3.29 20.49 -4.07
N ARG A 90 2.32 19.97 -4.83
CA ARG A 90 1.12 20.69 -5.26
C ARG A 90 -0.04 20.58 -4.27
N HIS A 91 0.09 19.68 -3.28
CA HIS A 91 -0.94 19.49 -2.27
C HIS A 91 -0.75 20.46 -1.11
N THR A 92 -1.86 20.98 -0.59
CA THR A 92 -1.86 22.03 0.45
C THR A 92 -1.95 21.49 1.89
N SER A 93 -1.81 20.17 2.09
CA SER A 93 -1.82 19.58 3.45
C SER A 93 -0.65 20.11 4.30
N ALA A 94 -0.88 20.28 5.58
CA ALA A 94 0.15 20.65 6.55
C ALA A 94 1.15 19.50 6.76
N SER A 95 0.69 18.25 6.78
CA SER A 95 1.55 17.06 6.77
C SER A 95 1.95 16.73 5.34
N LYS A 96 3.24 16.85 5.04
CA LYS A 96 3.81 16.51 3.73
C LYS A 96 4.56 15.19 3.82
N PRO A 97 4.08 14.11 3.18
CA PRO A 97 4.83 12.87 3.07
C PRO A 97 6.22 13.07 2.47
N GLY A 98 7.24 12.44 3.08
CA GLY A 98 8.54 12.28 2.46
C GLY A 98 8.57 10.98 1.64
N PHE A 99 9.40 10.94 0.58
CA PHE A 99 9.56 9.74 -0.24
C PHE A 99 11.03 9.37 -0.40
N ALA A 100 11.29 8.05 -0.53
CA ALA A 100 12.63 7.53 -0.79
C ALA A 100 12.58 6.42 -1.87
N VAL A 101 13.61 6.40 -2.73
CA VAL A 101 13.82 5.33 -3.71
C VAL A 101 14.72 4.28 -3.05
N GLU A 102 14.13 3.18 -2.60
CA GLU A 102 14.86 2.12 -1.91
C GLU A 102 14.25 0.75 -2.18
N ASP A 103 15.07 -0.29 -2.01
CA ASP A 103 14.59 -1.67 -1.90
C ASP A 103 13.78 -1.85 -0.61
N LEU A 104 12.63 -2.51 -0.70
CA LEU A 104 11.66 -2.55 0.40
C LEU A 104 12.18 -3.34 1.61
N GLU A 105 12.90 -4.46 1.38
CA GLU A 105 13.46 -5.26 2.47
C GLU A 105 14.58 -4.50 3.18
N LYS A 106 15.44 -3.83 2.41
CA LYS A 106 16.54 -3.02 2.96
C LYS A 106 16.01 -1.83 3.71
N SER A 107 15.07 -1.09 3.13
CA SER A 107 14.46 0.07 3.78
C SER A 107 13.84 -0.30 5.14
N LEU A 108 13.04 -1.37 5.18
CA LEU A 108 12.42 -1.80 6.43
C LEU A 108 13.44 -2.18 7.50
N ALA A 109 14.60 -2.70 7.11
CA ALA A 109 15.68 -3.05 8.03
C ALA A 109 16.36 -1.83 8.69
N THR A 110 16.27 -0.63 8.08
CA THR A 110 16.87 0.60 8.63
C THR A 110 16.09 1.19 9.82
N PHE A 111 14.79 0.86 9.93
CA PHE A 111 13.98 1.35 11.04
C PHE A 111 14.35 0.64 12.35
N GLU A 112 14.49 1.42 13.40
CA GLU A 112 14.71 0.89 14.76
C GLU A 112 13.48 0.09 15.22
N SER A 113 13.71 -0.88 16.11
CA SER A 113 12.62 -1.66 16.70
C SER A 113 11.66 -0.74 17.46
N GLY A 114 10.37 -0.86 17.16
CA GLY A 114 9.33 -0.09 17.86
C GLY A 114 9.27 1.39 17.51
N SER A 115 9.85 1.81 16.37
CA SER A 115 9.93 3.22 15.96
C SER A 115 8.75 3.71 15.09
N LEU A 116 7.88 2.81 14.67
CA LEU A 116 6.76 3.13 13.78
C LEU A 116 5.41 2.87 14.47
N ALA A 117 4.52 3.84 14.39
CA ALA A 117 3.14 3.71 14.88
C ALA A 117 2.28 2.87 13.91
N GLY A 118 2.57 2.94 12.60
CA GLY A 118 1.86 2.19 11.58
C GLY A 118 2.70 1.88 10.35
N ILE A 119 2.37 0.78 9.70
CA ILE A 119 2.95 0.39 8.40
C ILE A 119 1.80 0.02 7.46
N ALA A 120 1.89 0.45 6.22
CA ALA A 120 1.01 0.01 5.13
C ALA A 120 1.80 -0.80 4.11
N MET A 121 1.23 -1.93 3.66
CA MET A 121 1.71 -2.77 2.56
C MET A 121 0.52 -3.05 1.63
N ILE A 122 0.33 -2.21 0.61
CA ILE A 122 -0.86 -2.24 -0.23
C ILE A 122 -0.53 -2.77 -1.62
N ASP A 123 -0.97 -4.00 -1.90
CA ASP A 123 -0.75 -4.70 -3.17
C ASP A 123 0.75 -4.79 -3.53
N VAL A 124 1.56 -5.23 -2.59
CA VAL A 124 3.02 -5.25 -2.74
C VAL A 124 3.65 -6.61 -2.43
N LEU A 125 3.11 -7.39 -1.48
CA LEU A 125 3.75 -8.63 -1.03
C LEU A 125 3.77 -9.72 -2.10
N HIS A 126 2.77 -9.76 -2.97
CA HIS A 126 2.70 -10.76 -4.04
C HIS A 126 3.84 -10.66 -5.09
N TYR A 127 4.62 -9.57 -5.09
CA TYR A 127 5.85 -9.45 -5.91
C TYR A 127 7.06 -10.17 -5.31
N PHE A 128 6.97 -10.63 -4.06
CA PHE A 128 8.03 -11.32 -3.34
C PHE A 128 7.76 -12.81 -3.25
N GLY A 129 8.82 -13.61 -3.30
CA GLY A 129 8.73 -15.05 -2.99
C GLY A 129 8.41 -15.29 -1.52
N PRO A 130 8.12 -16.55 -1.14
CA PRO A 130 7.68 -16.89 0.22
C PRO A 130 8.61 -16.41 1.34
N GLU A 131 9.92 -16.42 1.11
CA GLU A 131 10.94 -15.96 2.06
C GLU A 131 10.93 -14.44 2.20
N GLY A 132 10.87 -13.69 1.08
CA GLY A 132 10.77 -12.23 1.10
C GLY A 132 9.48 -11.74 1.73
N GLN A 133 8.35 -12.40 1.44
CA GLN A 133 7.07 -12.11 2.11
C GLN A 133 7.20 -12.24 3.63
N ARG A 134 7.82 -13.34 4.10
CA ARG A 134 8.06 -13.55 5.53
C ARG A 134 8.98 -12.49 6.11
N ALA A 135 10.11 -12.21 5.46
CA ALA A 135 11.07 -11.20 5.91
C ALA A 135 10.43 -9.81 6.06
N LEU A 136 9.58 -9.41 5.09
CA LEU A 136 8.86 -8.14 5.16
C LEU A 136 7.85 -8.09 6.31
N VAL A 137 7.10 -9.16 6.55
CA VAL A 137 6.13 -9.22 7.64
C VAL A 137 6.81 -9.25 9.01
N GLU A 138 7.88 -10.02 9.18
CA GLU A 138 8.69 -10.06 10.41
C GLU A 138 9.40 -8.73 10.66
N GLY A 139 9.93 -8.10 9.60
CA GLY A 139 10.50 -6.76 9.66
C GLY A 139 9.50 -5.70 10.11
N ALA A 140 8.25 -5.79 9.61
CA ALA A 140 7.16 -4.92 10.04
C ALA A 140 6.81 -5.12 11.52
N ALA A 141 6.72 -6.37 11.97
CA ALA A 141 6.46 -6.69 13.38
C ALA A 141 7.56 -6.11 14.28
N ARG A 142 8.82 -6.14 13.86
CA ARG A 142 9.95 -5.56 14.58
C ARG A 142 9.87 -4.03 14.64
N ALA A 143 9.62 -3.40 13.50
CA ALA A 143 9.68 -1.93 13.38
C ALA A 143 8.48 -1.21 14.02
N LEU A 144 7.32 -1.86 14.11
CA LEU A 144 6.15 -1.30 14.77
C LEU A 144 6.34 -1.21 16.29
N GLU A 145 5.82 -0.17 16.90
CA GLU A 145 5.70 -0.06 18.38
C GLU A 145 4.71 -1.09 18.94
N PRO A 146 4.77 -1.46 20.23
CA PRO A 146 3.75 -2.28 20.86
C PRO A 146 2.34 -1.69 20.67
N GLY A 147 1.41 -2.48 20.11
CA GLY A 147 0.08 -2.01 19.75
C GLY A 147 -0.01 -1.28 18.41
N GLY A 148 1.10 -1.04 17.71
CA GLY A 148 1.16 -0.45 16.37
C GLY A 148 0.41 -1.28 15.33
N ILE A 149 0.03 -0.66 14.23
CA ILE A 149 -0.87 -1.23 13.23
C ILE A 149 -0.14 -1.51 11.91
N LEU A 150 -0.26 -2.73 11.42
CA LEU A 150 0.02 -3.10 10.03
C LEU A 150 -1.30 -3.12 9.25
N ALA A 151 -1.43 -2.28 8.22
CA ALA A 151 -2.49 -2.35 7.22
C ALA A 151 -1.93 -3.03 5.97
N MET A 152 -2.34 -4.26 5.70
CA MET A 152 -1.91 -5.02 4.52
C MET A 152 -3.12 -5.29 3.63
N ARG A 153 -3.02 -4.93 2.35
CA ARG A 153 -4.03 -5.29 1.36
C ARG A 153 -3.42 -6.24 0.35
N GLU A 154 -4.04 -7.40 0.22
CA GLU A 154 -3.63 -8.43 -0.73
C GLU A 154 -4.83 -9.19 -1.25
N LEU A 155 -4.61 -9.89 -2.35
CA LEU A 155 -5.61 -10.71 -2.99
C LEU A 155 -5.72 -12.07 -2.29
N ASP A 156 -6.96 -12.54 -2.12
CA ASP A 156 -7.23 -13.94 -1.75
C ASP A 156 -7.18 -14.83 -2.99
N SER A 157 -6.18 -15.72 -3.05
CA SER A 157 -6.00 -16.65 -4.17
C SER A 157 -7.13 -17.68 -4.34
N GLU A 158 -7.95 -17.89 -3.32
CA GLU A 158 -9.08 -18.81 -3.29
C GLU A 158 -10.43 -18.10 -3.49
N GLY A 159 -10.42 -16.79 -3.75
CA GLY A 159 -11.59 -15.92 -3.89
C GLY A 159 -12.47 -16.15 -5.13
N GLY A 160 -12.51 -17.36 -5.68
CA GLY A 160 -13.42 -17.77 -6.77
C GLY A 160 -13.12 -17.12 -8.12
N ALA A 161 -14.17 -16.74 -8.88
CA ALA A 161 -14.04 -16.15 -10.22
C ALA A 161 -13.20 -14.85 -10.24
N ALA A 162 -13.19 -14.11 -9.14
CA ALA A 162 -12.38 -12.93 -8.97
C ALA A 162 -10.87 -13.23 -9.03
N ALA A 163 -10.42 -14.39 -8.53
CA ALA A 163 -9.02 -14.80 -8.59
C ALA A 163 -8.53 -15.04 -10.04
N VAL A 164 -9.40 -15.46 -10.94
CA VAL A 164 -9.11 -15.66 -12.36
C VAL A 164 -8.93 -14.31 -13.08
N TRP A 165 -9.79 -13.34 -12.80
CA TRP A 165 -9.72 -11.99 -13.33
C TRP A 165 -8.47 -11.24 -12.88
N ASN A 166 -8.09 -11.42 -11.63
CA ASN A 166 -6.90 -10.80 -11.07
C ASN A 166 -5.62 -11.30 -11.73
N LYS A 167 -5.50 -12.61 -11.99
CA LYS A 167 -4.40 -13.17 -12.78
C LYS A 167 -4.33 -12.57 -14.20
N ALA A 168 -5.47 -12.33 -14.83
CA ALA A 168 -5.54 -11.74 -16.16
C ALA A 168 -5.16 -10.24 -16.12
N TYR A 169 -5.65 -9.48 -15.14
CA TYR A 169 -5.34 -8.06 -14.97
C TYR A 169 -3.84 -7.82 -14.70
N GLU A 170 -3.22 -8.62 -13.87
CA GLU A 170 -1.79 -8.51 -13.57
C GLU A 170 -0.91 -8.92 -14.74
N ASN A 171 -1.30 -9.93 -15.51
CA ASN A 171 -0.61 -10.28 -16.75
C ASN A 171 -0.67 -9.15 -17.78
N VAL A 172 -1.75 -8.37 -17.81
CA VAL A 172 -1.89 -7.20 -18.68
C VAL A 172 -1.09 -6.00 -18.13
N SER A 173 -1.15 -5.72 -16.83
CA SER A 173 -0.43 -4.59 -16.20
C SER A 173 1.09 -4.77 -16.28
N THR A 174 1.59 -5.99 -16.17
CA THR A 174 3.01 -6.32 -16.36
C THR A 174 3.45 -6.23 -17.82
N ARG A 175 2.59 -6.58 -18.80
CA ARG A 175 2.88 -6.46 -20.23
C ARG A 175 2.87 -5.01 -20.75
N VAL A 176 2.09 -4.14 -20.15
CA VAL A 176 1.98 -2.71 -20.54
C VAL A 176 3.07 -1.85 -19.86
N GLY A 177 3.99 -2.47 -19.10
CA GLY A 177 5.16 -1.77 -18.51
C GLY A 177 4.83 -0.94 -17.27
N PHE A 178 3.62 -1.07 -16.70
CA PHE A 178 3.26 -0.42 -15.44
C PHE A 178 3.94 -1.04 -14.21
N THR A 179 4.48 -2.25 -14.37
CA THR A 179 5.31 -2.89 -13.35
C THR A 179 6.62 -3.34 -13.98
N ARG A 180 7.73 -2.66 -13.68
CA ARG A 180 9.09 -3.02 -14.16
C ARG A 180 9.68 -4.23 -13.44
N SER A 181 8.91 -4.99 -12.70
CA SER A 181 9.36 -6.23 -12.07
C SER A 181 9.49 -7.31 -13.14
N ALA A 182 10.69 -7.36 -13.76
CA ALA A 182 11.00 -8.33 -14.77
C ALA A 182 10.85 -9.76 -14.22
N ARG A 183 9.88 -10.53 -14.74
CA ARG A 183 9.87 -12.00 -14.77
C ARG A 183 9.82 -12.76 -13.43
N LYS A 184 9.40 -12.18 -12.30
CA LYS A 184 9.10 -12.98 -11.12
C LYS A 184 7.65 -13.48 -11.20
N ARG A 185 7.45 -14.78 -10.95
CA ARG A 185 6.12 -15.35 -10.75
C ARG A 185 5.48 -14.67 -9.55
N LEU A 186 4.27 -14.16 -9.72
CA LEU A 186 3.54 -13.53 -8.64
C LEU A 186 3.11 -14.62 -7.63
N GLU A 187 3.35 -14.40 -6.36
CA GLU A 187 3.10 -15.36 -5.29
C GLU A 187 1.95 -14.88 -4.40
N PHE A 188 0.75 -15.36 -4.73
CA PHE A 188 -0.45 -15.09 -3.94
C PHE A 188 -0.69 -16.18 -2.90
N ARG A 189 -1.34 -15.82 -1.82
CA ARG A 189 -1.79 -16.75 -0.78
C ARG A 189 -3.30 -16.69 -0.64
N SER A 190 -3.89 -17.74 -0.07
CA SER A 190 -5.25 -17.68 0.41
C SER A 190 -5.39 -16.76 1.62
N LEU A 191 -6.62 -16.31 1.90
CA LEU A 191 -6.94 -15.52 3.10
C LEU A 191 -6.36 -16.19 4.36
N SER A 192 -6.55 -17.50 4.52
CA SER A 192 -6.02 -18.26 5.64
C SER A 192 -4.48 -18.31 5.66
N GLY A 193 -3.84 -18.35 4.48
CA GLY A 193 -2.40 -18.33 4.33
C GLY A 193 -1.77 -16.99 4.76
N TRP A 194 -2.38 -15.86 4.34
CA TRP A 194 -1.99 -14.53 4.79
C TRP A 194 -2.18 -14.35 6.30
N THR A 195 -3.36 -14.74 6.82
CA THR A 195 -3.66 -14.64 8.25
C THR A 195 -2.64 -15.40 9.10
N LYS A 196 -2.36 -16.67 8.75
CA LYS A 196 -1.36 -17.50 9.48
C LYS A 196 0.04 -16.87 9.45
N MET A 197 0.45 -16.29 8.33
CA MET A 197 1.75 -15.64 8.24
C MET A 197 1.84 -14.44 9.19
N LEU A 198 0.82 -13.59 9.22
CA LEU A 198 0.76 -12.43 10.10
C LEU A 198 0.72 -12.84 11.58
N GLU A 199 -0.10 -13.82 11.93
CA GLU A 199 -0.20 -14.36 13.30
C GLU A 199 1.14 -14.96 13.75
N SER A 200 1.83 -15.70 12.88
CA SER A 200 3.15 -16.27 13.17
C SER A 200 4.22 -15.21 13.43
N ALA A 201 4.06 -14.02 12.87
CA ALA A 201 4.93 -12.87 13.14
C ALA A 201 4.52 -12.06 14.38
N GLY A 202 3.51 -12.48 15.13
CA GLY A 202 3.09 -11.85 16.39
C GLY A 202 2.00 -10.80 16.26
N PHE A 203 1.26 -10.77 15.14
CA PHE A 203 0.11 -9.90 14.99
C PHE A 203 -1.19 -10.57 15.49
N ARG A 204 -2.07 -9.78 16.10
CA ARG A 204 -3.50 -10.11 16.17
C ARG A 204 -4.15 -9.57 14.91
N VAL A 205 -4.81 -10.45 14.14
CA VAL A 205 -5.28 -10.13 12.80
C VAL A 205 -6.80 -10.04 12.76
N HIS A 206 -7.29 -8.94 12.18
CA HIS A 206 -8.65 -8.80 11.68
C HIS A 206 -8.59 -8.66 10.17
N SER A 207 -9.50 -9.28 9.44
CA SER A 207 -9.57 -9.17 7.98
C SER A 207 -10.97 -8.82 7.51
N GLU A 208 -11.05 -8.01 6.45
CA GLU A 208 -12.30 -7.60 5.84
C GLU A 208 -12.17 -7.48 4.32
N PRO A 209 -13.23 -7.69 3.53
CA PRO A 209 -13.21 -7.39 2.10
C PRO A 209 -12.83 -5.93 1.84
N CYS A 210 -11.97 -5.68 0.85
CA CYS A 210 -11.41 -4.37 0.61
C CYS A 210 -11.27 -4.06 -0.88
N GLY A 211 -12.31 -3.53 -1.49
CA GLY A 211 -12.28 -3.13 -2.89
C GLY A 211 -13.61 -3.33 -3.60
N SER A 212 -13.54 -3.40 -4.93
CA SER A 212 -14.71 -3.69 -5.74
C SER A 212 -15.16 -5.15 -5.56
N PRO A 213 -16.47 -5.45 -5.58
CA PRO A 213 -17.00 -6.82 -5.54
C PRO A 213 -16.48 -7.75 -6.64
N ILE A 214 -15.86 -7.17 -7.68
CA ILE A 214 -15.26 -7.92 -8.81
C ILE A 214 -13.90 -8.52 -8.42
N PHE A 215 -13.24 -7.96 -7.38
CA PHE A 215 -11.92 -8.39 -6.93
C PHE A 215 -12.03 -9.04 -5.55
N SER A 216 -11.21 -10.07 -5.29
CA SER A 216 -11.13 -10.74 -3.99
C SER A 216 -10.07 -10.10 -3.08
N ASP A 217 -9.94 -8.78 -3.13
CA ASP A 217 -9.01 -8.05 -2.31
C ASP A 217 -9.46 -8.03 -0.84
N VAL A 218 -8.53 -8.27 0.05
CA VAL A 218 -8.75 -8.32 1.51
C VAL A 218 -7.83 -7.32 2.19
N LEU A 219 -8.38 -6.53 3.09
CA LEU A 219 -7.61 -5.71 4.03
C LEU A 219 -7.38 -6.52 5.31
N PHE A 220 -6.14 -6.78 5.62
CA PHE A 220 -5.70 -7.36 6.88
C PHE A 220 -5.22 -6.23 7.79
N ILE A 221 -5.78 -6.17 8.98
CA ILE A 221 -5.43 -5.21 10.01
C ILE A 221 -4.74 -5.99 11.11
N GLY A 222 -3.41 -5.96 11.11
CA GLY A 222 -2.57 -6.62 12.10
C GLY A 222 -2.21 -5.63 13.21
N ARG A 223 -2.58 -5.94 14.45
CA ARG A 223 -2.11 -5.20 15.64
C ARG A 223 -0.94 -5.95 16.24
N ARG A 224 0.22 -5.28 16.39
CA ARG A 224 1.37 -5.86 17.06
C ARG A 224 1.01 -6.18 18.52
N SER A 225 1.29 -7.41 18.96
CA SER A 225 1.14 -7.80 20.36
C SER A 225 2.08 -6.98 21.27
N LEU A 226 1.70 -6.81 22.53
CA LEU A 226 2.47 -6.11 23.56
C LEU A 226 3.75 -6.86 23.89
#